data_eb9f6d3678a7a4e0e5ff51a569c58164
#
_entry.id   eb9f6d3678a7a4e0e5ff51a569c58164
#
_cell.length_a   1.000
_cell.length_b   1.000
_cell.length_c   1.000
_cell.angle_alpha   90.00
_cell.angle_beta   90.00
_cell.angle_gamma   90.00
#
_symmetry.space_group_name_H-M   'P 1'
#
loop_
_entity.id
_entity.type
_entity.pdbx_description
1 polymer ?
#
loop_
_entity_poly.entity_id
_entity_poly.type
_entity_poly.pdbx_seq_one_letter_code
_entity_poly.pdbx_strand_id
1 'polypeptide(L)' 'MSAIKDGRFPIVLDKERHLLFSLNAIDEMQDKFGGFDRLDTVLSGRDSIKNLRWLLTVLLNEGAEDDEEPLTEKQVGKLI' A
#
# COMPACT_ATOMS: atom_id res chain seq x y z
N MET A 1 -15.71 -9.97 15.95
CA MET A 1 -14.59 -10.54 15.19
C MET A 1 -13.81 -9.43 14.49
N SER A 2 -12.52 -9.55 14.51
CA SER A 2 -11.68 -8.52 13.90
C SER A 2 -11.53 -8.76 12.41
N ALA A 3 -11.65 -7.70 11.61
CA ALA A 3 -11.34 -7.74 10.19
C ALA A 3 -9.83 -7.70 9.95
N ILE A 4 -9.07 -7.42 11.00
CA ILE A 4 -7.62 -7.33 10.95
C ILE A 4 -7.03 -8.59 11.55
N LYS A 5 -6.22 -9.29 10.78
CA LYS A 5 -5.55 -10.50 11.24
C LYS A 5 -4.07 -10.32 10.95
N ASP A 6 -3.25 -10.42 12.00
CA ASP A 6 -1.79 -10.23 11.88
C ASP A 6 -1.43 -8.86 11.29
N GLY A 7 -2.28 -7.85 11.55
CA GLY A 7 -2.04 -6.51 11.04
C GLY A 7 -2.40 -6.31 9.59
N ARG A 8 -2.98 -7.32 8.94
CA ARG A 8 -3.39 -7.23 7.54
C ARG A 8 -4.83 -6.79 7.40
N PHE A 9 -5.07 -5.84 6.52
CA PHE A 9 -6.41 -5.35 6.18
C PHE A 9 -6.87 -5.98 4.89
N PRO A 10 -7.97 -6.75 4.90
CA PRO A 10 -8.47 -7.35 3.65
C PRO A 10 -9.08 -6.29 2.74
N ILE A 11 -8.86 -6.46 1.45
CA ILE A 11 -9.43 -5.60 0.43
C ILE A 11 -9.73 -6.46 -0.79
N VAL A 12 -10.88 -6.23 -1.41
CA VAL A 12 -11.27 -6.99 -2.60
C VAL A 12 -11.02 -6.14 -3.84
N LEU A 13 -10.16 -6.61 -4.71
CA LEU A 13 -9.85 -5.96 -5.98
C LEU A 13 -10.20 -6.93 -7.11
N ASP A 14 -9.20 -7.56 -7.73
CA ASP A 14 -9.42 -8.66 -8.66
C ASP A 14 -9.74 -9.96 -7.92
N LYS A 15 -9.30 -10.02 -6.70
CA LYS A 15 -9.54 -11.09 -5.74
C LYS A 15 -9.32 -10.49 -4.37
N GLU A 16 -9.49 -11.27 -3.32
CA GLU A 16 -9.19 -10.79 -1.98
C GLU A 16 -7.67 -10.62 -1.84
N ARG A 17 -7.25 -9.44 -1.44
CA ARG A 17 -5.86 -9.11 -1.18
C ARG A 17 -5.76 -8.50 0.20
N HIS A 18 -4.54 -8.22 0.64
CA HIS A 18 -4.32 -7.69 1.99
C HIS A 18 -3.35 -6.53 1.94
N LEU A 19 -3.64 -5.50 2.71
CA LEU A 19 -2.74 -4.37 2.93
C LEU A 19 -2.04 -4.58 4.26
N LEU A 20 -0.74 -4.33 4.31
CA LEU A 20 0.02 -4.48 5.55
C LEU A 20 0.96 -3.30 5.75
N PHE A 21 0.78 -2.59 6.86
CA PHE A 21 1.70 -1.55 7.31
C PHE A 21 2.81 -2.20 8.11
N SER A 22 3.76 -2.81 7.41
CA SER A 22 4.93 -3.42 8.03
C SER A 22 5.97 -2.34 8.32
N LEU A 23 7.00 -2.70 9.10
CA LEU A 23 8.13 -1.79 9.31
C LEU A 23 8.81 -1.46 7.99
N ASN A 24 8.86 -2.42 7.07
CA ASN A 24 9.43 -2.18 5.74
C ASN A 24 8.63 -1.13 4.98
N ALA A 25 7.30 -1.21 5.04
CA ALA A 25 6.44 -0.23 4.39
C ALA A 25 6.63 1.16 5.00
N ILE A 26 6.71 1.23 6.32
CA ILE A 26 6.92 2.51 7.01
C ILE A 26 8.27 3.10 6.63
N ASP A 27 9.31 2.28 6.56
CA ASP A 27 10.64 2.72 6.17
C ASP A 27 10.64 3.28 4.74
N GLU A 28 9.99 2.58 3.82
CA GLU A 28 9.89 3.06 2.44
C GLU A 28 9.11 4.37 2.34
N MET A 29 8.06 4.50 3.14
CA MET A 29 7.27 5.74 3.17
C MET A 29 8.10 6.91 3.68
N GLN A 30 8.91 6.68 4.70
CA GLN A 30 9.79 7.73 5.22
C GLN A 30 10.83 8.15 4.18
N ASP A 31 11.40 7.19 3.48
CA ASP A 31 12.38 7.48 2.44
C ASP A 31 11.76 8.29 1.30
N LYS A 32 10.54 7.94 0.91
CA LYS A 32 9.92 8.57 -0.23
C LYS A 32 9.30 9.93 0.10
N PHE A 33 8.63 10.03 1.24
CA PHE A 33 7.83 11.22 1.58
C PHE A 33 8.44 12.07 2.68
N GLY A 34 9.38 11.55 3.43
CA GLY A 34 10.01 12.28 4.52
C GLY A 34 9.37 12.09 5.88
N GLY A 35 8.33 11.26 5.99
CA GLY A 35 7.70 10.94 7.25
C GLY A 35 6.19 10.90 7.19
N PHE A 36 5.57 10.37 8.23
CA PHE A 36 4.11 10.25 8.32
C PHE A 36 3.41 11.59 8.36
N ASP A 37 4.05 12.60 8.94
CA ASP A 37 3.48 13.93 9.04
C ASP A 37 3.31 14.59 7.66
N ARG A 38 3.90 14.02 6.64
CA ARG A 38 3.79 14.51 5.28
C ARG A 38 2.69 13.87 4.47
N LEU A 39 2.05 12.82 5.00
CA LEU A 39 1.05 12.07 4.24
C LEU A 39 -0.13 12.94 3.79
N ASP A 40 -0.58 13.85 4.63
CA ASP A 40 -1.66 14.76 4.24
C ASP A 40 -1.32 15.52 2.98
N THR A 41 -0.10 16.06 2.91
CA THR A 41 0.35 16.83 1.78
C THR A 41 0.53 15.98 0.54
N VAL A 42 1.16 14.80 0.68
CA VAL A 42 1.45 13.97 -0.48
C VAL A 42 0.20 13.30 -1.06
N LEU A 43 -0.82 13.08 -0.23
CA LEU A 43 -2.06 12.45 -0.68
C LEU A 43 -3.13 13.46 -1.08
N SER A 44 -2.87 14.76 -0.94
CA SER A 44 -3.83 15.80 -1.33
C SER A 44 -3.27 16.77 -2.36
N GLY A 45 -2.00 16.66 -2.71
CA GLY A 45 -1.36 17.58 -3.64
C GLY A 45 -1.51 17.17 -5.09
N ARG A 46 -0.69 17.80 -5.94
CA ARG A 46 -0.72 17.58 -7.40
C ARG A 46 -0.49 16.11 -7.78
N ASP A 47 0.43 15.46 -7.09
CA ASP A 47 0.80 14.08 -7.40
C ASP A 47 0.08 13.07 -6.52
N SER A 48 -1.08 13.45 -5.97
CA SER A 48 -1.80 12.61 -5.02
C SER A 48 -2.13 11.23 -5.60
N ILE A 49 -2.54 11.15 -6.86
CA ILE A 49 -2.89 9.86 -7.48
C ILE A 49 -1.65 8.97 -7.62
N LYS A 50 -0.53 9.55 -8.06
CA LYS A 50 0.71 8.79 -8.16
C LYS A 50 1.19 8.33 -6.80
N ASN A 51 1.11 9.19 -5.80
CA ASN A 51 1.54 8.86 -4.45
C ASN A 51 0.66 7.79 -3.83
N LEU A 52 -0.65 7.90 -4.04
CA LEU A 52 -1.58 6.88 -3.55
C LEU A 52 -1.31 5.53 -4.20
N ARG A 53 -1.10 5.51 -5.52
CA ARG A 53 -0.79 4.27 -6.23
C ARG A 53 0.49 3.63 -5.72
N TRP A 54 1.52 4.44 -5.50
CA TRP A 54 2.78 3.94 -4.96
C TRP A 54 2.56 3.33 -3.57
N LEU A 55 1.85 4.06 -2.71
CA LEU A 55 1.59 3.60 -1.35
C LEU A 55 0.81 2.29 -1.33
N LEU A 56 -0.25 2.22 -2.14
CA LEU A 56 -1.04 1.00 -2.22
C LEU A 56 -0.21 -0.18 -2.72
N THR A 57 0.69 0.08 -3.66
CA THR A 57 1.58 -0.96 -4.18
C THR A 57 2.48 -1.51 -3.07
N VAL A 58 3.06 -0.64 -2.27
CA VAL A 58 3.89 -1.06 -1.14
C VAL A 58 3.08 -1.90 -0.15
N LEU A 59 1.91 -1.40 0.24
CA LEU A 59 1.10 -2.07 1.24
C LEU A 59 0.57 -3.42 0.74
N LEU A 60 0.18 -3.50 -0.53
CA LEU A 60 -0.29 -4.74 -1.12
C LEU A 60 0.82 -5.78 -1.21
N ASN A 61 2.02 -5.35 -1.58
CA ASN A 61 3.14 -6.28 -1.67
C ASN A 61 3.59 -6.76 -0.30
N GLU A 62 3.51 -5.90 0.72
CA GLU A 62 3.84 -6.33 2.08
C GLU A 62 2.79 -7.30 2.64
N GLY A 63 1.54 -7.14 2.23
CA GLY A 63 0.45 -8.01 2.68
C GLY A 63 0.24 -9.26 1.84
N ALA A 64 1.03 -9.43 0.78
CA ALA A 64 0.86 -10.56 -0.14
C ALA A 64 1.30 -11.87 0.50
N GLU A 65 0.70 -12.96 0.03
CA GLU A 65 1.11 -14.30 0.45
C GLU A 65 2.47 -14.63 -0.19
N ASP A 66 3.18 -15.58 0.40
CA ASP A 66 4.52 -15.94 -0.05
C ASP A 66 4.56 -16.44 -1.49
N ASP A 67 3.46 -17.06 -1.95
CA ASP A 67 3.39 -17.61 -3.30
C ASP A 67 2.85 -16.61 -4.33
N GLU A 68 2.53 -15.40 -3.90
CA GLU A 68 2.04 -14.36 -4.82
C GLU A 68 3.21 -13.57 -5.39
N GLU A 69 3.14 -13.26 -6.67
CA GLU A 69 4.14 -12.41 -7.29
C GLU A 69 3.93 -10.95 -6.90
N PRO A 70 5.02 -10.19 -6.74
CA PRO A 70 4.90 -8.77 -6.44
C PRO A 70 4.13 -8.03 -7.52
N LEU A 71 3.33 -7.06 -7.11
CA LEU A 71 2.60 -6.20 -8.02
C LEU A 71 3.43 -4.99 -8.38
N THR A 72 3.30 -4.53 -9.62
CA THR A 72 3.89 -3.26 -10.03
C THR A 72 2.86 -2.15 -9.84
N GLU A 73 3.33 -0.90 -9.83
CA GLU A 73 2.42 0.24 -9.73
C GLU A 73 1.43 0.27 -10.89
N LYS A 74 1.87 -0.14 -12.07
CA LYS A 74 1.01 -0.17 -13.24
C LYS A 74 -0.11 -1.19 -13.05
N GLN A 75 0.21 -2.35 -12.50
CA GLN A 75 -0.80 -3.37 -12.22
C GLN A 75 -1.80 -2.87 -11.17
N VAL A 76 -1.30 -2.25 -10.11
CA VAL A 76 -2.17 -1.71 -9.07
C VAL A 76 -3.09 -0.64 -9.65
N GLY A 77 -2.58 0.20 -10.53
CA GLY A 77 -3.38 1.22 -11.19
C GLY A 77 -4.52 0.65 -12.02
N LYS A 78 -4.37 -0.57 -12.52
CA LYS A 78 -5.44 -1.23 -13.27
C LYS A 78 -6.46 -1.93 -12.39
N LEU A 79 -6.06 -2.30 -11.16
CA LEU A 79 -6.94 -3.01 -10.24
C LEU A 79 -7.88 -2.07 -9.50
N ILE A 80 -7.54 -0.83 -9.42
CA ILE A 80 -8.29 0.18 -8.70
C ILE A 80 -8.78 1.26 -9.68
#